data_c3d621b149799857515cf0bb858c3df4
#
_entry.id   c3d621b149799857515cf0bb858c3df4
#
_cell.length_a   1.000
_cell.length_b   1.000
_cell.length_c   1.000
_cell.angle_alpha   90.00
_cell.angle_beta   90.00
_cell.angle_gamma   90.00
#
_symmetry.space_group_name_H-M   'P 1'
#
loop_
_entity.id
_entity.type
_entity.pdbx_description
1 polymer ?
#
loop_
_entity_poly.entity_id
_entity_poly.type
_entity_poly.pdbx_seq_one_letter_code
_entity_poly.pdbx_strand_id
1 'polypeptide(L)'
;MNSKERHEIRYQRRVAARQAKRIAYSESFGRYEDVFSYEHLYQAGKNCCKGVMWKNSTQSYMSRITTNTASTHDALLRREFRSRGFHDFDLIERGKLRHIRSVHISERVVQRCLCDNILVPVFSHSFVFDNAASLKGKGVDFAMDRLDRHLHRFYRKFGVEGVESGGVLTGDFSDFFNSAPHSIIYREAERRIHDDDVRRIACQFMEDFGDVGFGLGSQVSQIDALMVASPLDHFIKEQLHIKYYGRYMDDFYLIHENREYLKYCMEEIRKKCKEYGFVLNEKKTKIAPLRKGVKFLKTKFF
;
A
#
# COMPACT_ATOMS: atom_id res chain seq x y z
N MET A 1 12.88 31.48 30.36
CA MET A 1 12.73 30.38 29.39
C MET A 1 14.07 30.10 28.73
N ASN A 2 14.62 28.93 28.95
CA ASN A 2 15.93 28.54 28.43
C ASN A 2 15.85 28.10 26.95
N SER A 3 17.01 27.82 26.31
CA SER A 3 17.07 27.42 24.90
C SER A 3 16.34 26.10 24.61
N LYS A 4 16.40 25.13 25.54
CA LYS A 4 15.72 23.82 25.40
C LYS A 4 14.20 23.98 25.48
N GLU A 5 13.69 24.77 26.41
CA GLU A 5 12.26 25.08 26.53
C GLU A 5 11.71 25.75 25.25
N ARG A 6 12.44 26.72 24.67
CA ARG A 6 12.07 27.37 23.42
C ARG A 6 12.06 26.41 22.24
N HIS A 7 13.00 25.45 22.22
CA HIS A 7 13.04 24.41 21.19
C HIS A 7 11.83 23.48 21.29
N GLU A 8 11.52 23.02 22.52
CA GLU A 8 10.38 22.13 22.76
C GLU A 8 9.04 22.79 22.39
N ILE A 9 8.83 24.04 22.80
CA ILE A 9 7.61 24.79 22.41
C ILE A 9 7.49 24.93 20.88
N ARG A 10 8.60 25.21 20.17
CA ARG A 10 8.59 25.27 18.71
C ARG A 10 8.30 23.91 18.09
N TYR A 11 8.85 22.85 18.64
CA TYR A 11 8.58 21.49 18.20
C TYR A 11 7.09 21.13 18.37
N GLN A 12 6.52 21.35 19.57
CA GLN A 12 5.11 21.07 19.86
C GLN A 12 4.17 21.89 18.96
N ARG A 13 4.46 23.16 18.71
CA ARG A 13 3.69 23.99 17.76
C ARG A 13 3.73 23.41 16.33
N ARG A 14 4.89 22.93 15.87
CA ARG A 14 5.01 22.29 14.55
C ARG A 14 4.23 20.99 14.47
N VAL A 15 4.27 20.19 15.53
CA VAL A 15 3.50 18.93 15.62
C VAL A 15 2.00 19.23 15.56
N ALA A 16 1.52 20.16 16.40
CA ALA A 16 0.11 20.56 16.41
C ALA A 16 -0.34 21.14 15.05
N ALA A 17 0.46 21.99 14.42
CA ALA A 17 0.14 22.52 13.10
C ALA A 17 0.09 21.46 12.00
N ARG A 18 0.99 20.46 12.06
CA ARG A 18 0.93 19.31 11.13
C ARG A 18 -0.32 18.45 11.36
N GLN A 19 -0.66 18.23 12.62
CA GLN A 19 -1.86 17.47 12.97
C GLN A 19 -3.14 18.19 12.52
N ALA A 20 -3.26 19.50 12.77
CA ALA A 20 -4.38 20.32 12.31
C ALA A 20 -4.52 20.28 10.77
N LYS A 21 -3.40 20.39 10.04
CA LYS A 21 -3.42 20.25 8.58
C LYS A 21 -3.87 18.86 8.10
N ARG A 22 -3.48 17.80 8.81
CA ARG A 22 -3.93 16.43 8.48
C ARG A 22 -5.42 16.26 8.72
N ILE A 23 -5.94 16.80 9.84
CA ILE A 23 -7.36 16.77 10.17
C ILE A 23 -8.15 17.53 9.09
N ALA A 24 -7.81 18.79 8.83
CA ALA A 24 -8.49 19.60 7.81
C ALA A 24 -8.43 18.94 6.41
N TYR A 25 -7.30 18.28 6.08
CA TYR A 25 -7.17 17.54 4.83
C TYR A 25 -8.13 16.35 4.78
N SER A 26 -8.20 15.53 5.83
CA SER A 26 -9.09 14.36 5.83
C SER A 26 -10.57 14.75 5.94
N GLU A 27 -10.92 15.83 6.62
CA GLU A 27 -12.28 16.39 6.65
C GLU A 27 -12.73 16.90 5.26
N SER A 28 -11.80 17.26 4.37
CA SER A 28 -12.11 17.70 3.00
C SER A 28 -12.57 16.56 2.08
N PHE A 29 -12.42 15.30 2.47
CA PHE A 29 -12.83 14.14 1.66
C PHE A 29 -14.27 13.66 1.90
N GLY A 30 -15.08 14.48 2.47
CA GLY A 30 -16.51 14.28 2.47
C GLY A 30 -17.03 13.25 3.48
N ARG A 31 -18.33 13.33 3.67
CA ARG A 31 -19.11 12.42 4.50
C ARG A 31 -19.45 11.17 3.71
N TYR A 32 -19.95 10.17 4.39
CA TYR A 32 -20.37 8.90 3.80
C TYR A 32 -21.26 9.08 2.55
N GLU A 33 -22.24 10.00 2.61
CA GLU A 33 -23.17 10.29 1.52
C GLU A 33 -22.47 10.89 0.30
N ASP A 34 -21.44 11.73 0.51
CA ASP A 34 -20.67 12.34 -0.57
C ASP A 34 -19.77 11.29 -1.24
N VAL A 35 -19.11 10.46 -0.42
CA VAL A 35 -18.22 9.37 -0.89
C VAL A 35 -18.98 8.40 -1.79
N PHE A 36 -20.15 7.97 -1.34
CA PHE A 36 -21.00 7.01 -2.04
C PHE A 36 -22.15 7.67 -2.80
N SER A 37 -21.96 8.92 -3.28
CA SER A 37 -22.93 9.56 -4.14
C SER A 37 -23.21 8.73 -5.41
N TYR A 38 -24.39 8.91 -5.98
CA TYR A 38 -24.77 8.21 -7.22
C TYR A 38 -23.72 8.42 -8.33
N GLU A 39 -23.22 9.65 -8.47
CA GLU A 39 -22.23 10.00 -9.48
C GLU A 39 -20.90 9.27 -9.28
N HIS A 40 -20.38 9.24 -8.05
CA HIS A 40 -19.16 8.53 -7.71
C HIS A 40 -19.30 7.01 -7.95
N LEU A 41 -20.42 6.42 -7.57
CA LEU A 41 -20.70 5.00 -7.80
C LEU A 41 -20.83 4.69 -9.30
N TYR A 42 -21.51 5.55 -10.06
CA TYR A 42 -21.64 5.42 -11.50
C TYR A 42 -20.26 5.46 -12.19
N GLN A 43 -19.43 6.42 -11.81
CA GLN A 43 -18.07 6.54 -12.36
C GLN A 43 -17.19 5.35 -11.95
N ALA A 44 -17.30 4.88 -10.70
CA ALA A 44 -16.61 3.68 -10.24
C ALA A 44 -17.04 2.44 -11.04
N GLY A 45 -18.33 2.31 -11.33
CA GLY A 45 -18.89 1.24 -12.17
C GLY A 45 -18.27 1.24 -13.58
N LYS A 46 -18.22 2.40 -14.24
CA LYS A 46 -17.54 2.54 -15.54
C LYS A 46 -16.06 2.16 -15.46
N ASN A 47 -15.37 2.59 -14.41
CA ASN A 47 -13.95 2.30 -14.22
C ASN A 47 -13.70 0.81 -13.96
N CYS A 48 -14.56 0.13 -13.20
CA CYS A 48 -14.47 -1.32 -12.97
C CYS A 48 -14.65 -2.14 -14.24
N CYS A 49 -15.43 -1.66 -15.19
CA CYS A 49 -15.72 -2.35 -16.45
C CYS A 49 -14.68 -2.09 -17.55
N LYS A 50 -13.86 -1.05 -17.40
CA LYS A 50 -12.85 -0.68 -18.39
C LYS A 50 -11.80 -1.77 -18.56
N GLY A 51 -11.58 -2.20 -19.81
CA GLY A 51 -10.57 -3.22 -20.16
C GLY A 51 -10.99 -4.66 -19.87
N VAL A 52 -12.20 -4.89 -19.34
CA VAL A 52 -12.74 -6.24 -19.02
C VAL A 52 -14.12 -6.49 -19.61
N MET A 53 -14.51 -5.74 -20.62
CA MET A 53 -15.82 -5.85 -21.30
C MET A 53 -16.04 -7.21 -22.00
N TRP A 54 -15.01 -8.01 -22.17
CA TRP A 54 -15.11 -9.38 -22.69
C TRP A 54 -15.76 -10.36 -21.70
N LYS A 55 -15.88 -9.99 -20.40
CA LYS A 55 -16.52 -10.83 -19.38
C LYS A 55 -18.05 -10.65 -19.38
N ASN A 56 -18.80 -11.74 -19.39
CA ASN A 56 -20.27 -11.72 -19.34
C ASN A 56 -20.82 -10.94 -18.12
N SER A 57 -20.22 -11.12 -16.93
CA SER A 57 -20.61 -10.40 -15.73
C SER A 57 -20.46 -8.89 -15.88
N THR A 58 -19.41 -8.43 -16.58
CA THR A 58 -19.17 -7.02 -16.85
C THR A 58 -20.17 -6.47 -17.86
N GLN A 59 -20.46 -7.22 -18.94
CA GLN A 59 -21.48 -6.83 -19.93
C GLN A 59 -22.86 -6.74 -19.30
N SER A 60 -23.25 -7.73 -18.50
CA SER A 60 -24.52 -7.74 -17.76
C SER A 60 -24.63 -6.58 -16.77
N TYR A 61 -23.53 -6.21 -16.09
CA TYR A 61 -23.52 -5.05 -15.21
C TYR A 61 -23.68 -3.74 -15.99
N MET A 62 -22.93 -3.59 -17.08
CA MET A 62 -22.93 -2.39 -17.92
C MET A 62 -24.25 -2.15 -18.64
N SER A 63 -24.94 -3.20 -19.10
CA SER A 63 -26.24 -3.08 -19.76
C SER A 63 -27.34 -2.47 -18.86
N ARG A 64 -27.13 -2.52 -17.52
CA ARG A 64 -28.04 -2.00 -16.50
C ARG A 64 -27.32 -1.07 -15.51
N ILE A 65 -26.29 -0.37 -15.95
CA ILE A 65 -25.41 0.39 -15.04
C ILE A 65 -26.18 1.43 -14.20
N THR A 66 -27.14 2.12 -14.79
CA THR A 66 -27.96 3.12 -14.06
C THR A 66 -28.79 2.49 -12.96
N THR A 67 -29.50 1.41 -13.28
CA THR A 67 -30.34 0.67 -12.31
C THR A 67 -29.47 0.02 -11.23
N ASN A 68 -28.37 -0.60 -11.61
CA ASN A 68 -27.42 -1.21 -10.67
C ASN A 68 -26.82 -0.17 -9.73
N THR A 69 -26.46 1.00 -10.26
CA THR A 69 -25.92 2.11 -9.47
C THR A 69 -26.98 2.65 -8.50
N ALA A 70 -28.21 2.86 -8.95
CA ALA A 70 -29.29 3.33 -8.10
C ALA A 70 -29.58 2.36 -6.95
N SER A 71 -29.68 1.07 -7.24
CA SER A 71 -29.90 0.04 -6.23
C SER A 71 -28.75 -0.04 -5.21
N THR A 72 -27.50 0.07 -5.67
CA THR A 72 -26.31 0.05 -4.78
C THR A 72 -26.28 1.31 -3.92
N HIS A 73 -26.54 2.48 -4.50
CA HIS A 73 -26.60 3.75 -3.80
C HIS A 73 -27.68 3.74 -2.70
N ASP A 74 -28.89 3.27 -3.03
CA ASP A 74 -30.00 3.16 -2.08
C ASP A 74 -29.67 2.23 -0.90
N ALA A 75 -29.09 1.05 -1.18
CA ALA A 75 -28.62 0.13 -0.13
C ALA A 75 -27.54 0.74 0.76
N LEU A 76 -26.62 1.53 0.21
CA LEU A 76 -25.58 2.22 0.97
C LEU A 76 -26.17 3.34 1.84
N LEU A 77 -27.10 4.15 1.31
CA LEU A 77 -27.77 5.21 2.08
C LEU A 77 -28.56 4.65 3.27
N ARG A 78 -29.19 3.49 3.09
CA ARG A 78 -29.90 2.80 4.18
C ARG A 78 -28.97 2.03 5.13
N ARG A 79 -27.64 2.00 4.89
CA ARG A 79 -26.69 1.18 5.64
C ARG A 79 -26.99 -0.35 5.56
N GLU A 80 -27.67 -0.77 4.52
CA GLU A 80 -28.08 -2.16 4.27
C GLU A 80 -27.17 -2.90 3.30
N PHE A 81 -26.13 -2.23 2.78
CA PHE A 81 -25.15 -2.87 1.91
C PHE A 81 -24.46 -4.03 2.63
N ARG A 82 -24.45 -5.19 2.00
CA ARG A 82 -23.80 -6.42 2.50
C ARG A 82 -22.91 -7.02 1.43
N SER A 83 -21.81 -7.62 1.85
CA SER A 83 -20.99 -8.47 0.98
C SER A 83 -21.80 -9.65 0.47
N ARG A 84 -21.59 -10.01 -0.80
CA ARG A 84 -22.22 -11.19 -1.43
C ARG A 84 -21.34 -12.42 -1.31
N GLY A 85 -20.26 -12.34 -0.55
CA GLY A 85 -19.26 -13.37 -0.45
C GLY A 85 -18.31 -13.42 -1.64
N PHE A 86 -17.50 -14.46 -1.67
CA PHE A 86 -16.43 -14.60 -2.65
C PHE A 86 -16.73 -15.67 -3.69
N HIS A 87 -16.19 -15.47 -4.87
CA HIS A 87 -16.00 -16.50 -5.87
C HIS A 87 -14.53 -16.90 -5.84
N ASP A 88 -14.27 -18.07 -5.30
CA ASP A 88 -12.92 -18.59 -5.12
C ASP A 88 -12.47 -19.37 -6.35
N PHE A 89 -11.25 -19.13 -6.81
CA PHE A 89 -10.61 -19.88 -7.89
C PHE A 89 -9.09 -19.83 -7.78
N ASP A 90 -8.46 -20.86 -8.31
CA ASP A 90 -7.01 -20.94 -8.36
C ASP A 90 -6.49 -20.39 -9.69
N LEU A 91 -5.46 -19.57 -9.60
CA LEU A 91 -4.76 -18.98 -10.75
C LEU A 91 -3.27 -19.32 -10.68
N ILE A 92 -2.76 -19.89 -11.76
CA ILE A 92 -1.31 -20.07 -11.91
C ILE A 92 -0.74 -18.81 -12.54
N GLU A 93 -0.07 -18.01 -11.73
CA GLU A 93 0.61 -16.81 -12.19
C GLU A 93 2.13 -17.00 -12.13
N ARG A 94 2.78 -17.00 -13.29
CA ARG A 94 4.24 -17.13 -13.43
C ARG A 94 4.80 -18.36 -12.67
N GLY A 95 4.11 -19.49 -12.75
CA GLY A 95 4.50 -20.74 -12.11
C GLY A 95 4.19 -20.85 -10.62
N LYS A 96 3.46 -19.88 -10.05
CA LYS A 96 2.96 -19.96 -8.67
C LYS A 96 1.44 -20.11 -8.68
N LEU A 97 0.95 -21.10 -7.94
CA LEU A 97 -0.47 -21.24 -7.63
C LEU A 97 -0.87 -20.13 -6.66
N ARG A 98 -1.91 -19.39 -7.01
CA ARG A 98 -2.52 -18.35 -6.17
C ARG A 98 -3.98 -18.64 -5.98
N HIS A 99 -4.41 -18.70 -4.76
CA HIS A 99 -5.84 -18.76 -4.42
C HIS A 99 -6.42 -17.33 -4.45
N ILE A 100 -7.36 -17.09 -5.37
CA ILE A 100 -7.98 -15.78 -5.59
C ILE A 100 -9.41 -15.80 -5.06
N ARG A 101 -9.72 -14.87 -4.18
CA ARG A 101 -11.06 -14.64 -3.65
C ARG A 101 -11.65 -13.39 -4.32
N SER A 102 -12.41 -13.63 -5.40
CA SER A 102 -12.96 -12.54 -6.21
C SER A 102 -14.33 -12.12 -5.70
N VAL A 103 -14.51 -10.83 -5.49
CA VAL A 103 -15.81 -10.25 -5.11
C VAL A 103 -16.73 -10.06 -6.32
N HIS A 104 -18.04 -10.04 -6.08
CA HIS A 104 -19.03 -9.72 -7.10
C HIS A 104 -18.81 -8.31 -7.67
N ILE A 105 -19.20 -8.07 -8.94
CA ILE A 105 -18.95 -6.78 -9.62
C ILE A 105 -19.58 -5.60 -8.90
N SER A 106 -20.77 -5.73 -8.31
CA SER A 106 -21.41 -4.65 -7.55
C SER A 106 -20.61 -4.26 -6.31
N GLU A 107 -20.03 -5.24 -5.62
CA GLU A 107 -19.15 -5.00 -4.48
C GLU A 107 -17.83 -4.36 -4.91
N ARG A 108 -17.26 -4.86 -6.01
CA ARG A 108 -16.06 -4.24 -6.61
C ARG A 108 -16.26 -2.76 -6.94
N VAL A 109 -17.46 -2.37 -7.36
CA VAL A 109 -17.80 -0.96 -7.62
C VAL A 109 -17.79 -0.16 -6.33
N VAL A 110 -18.34 -0.67 -5.22
CA VAL A 110 -18.28 0.00 -3.92
C VAL A 110 -16.84 0.11 -3.39
N GLN A 111 -16.06 -0.98 -3.48
CA GLN A 111 -14.65 -0.96 -3.13
C GLN A 111 -13.86 0.06 -3.98
N ARG A 112 -14.14 0.12 -5.28
CA ARG A 112 -13.53 1.10 -6.18
C ARG A 112 -13.89 2.52 -5.80
N CYS A 113 -15.16 2.78 -5.53
CA CYS A 113 -15.66 4.07 -5.11
C CYS A 113 -14.98 4.54 -3.81
N LEU A 114 -14.88 3.66 -2.82
CA LEU A 114 -14.16 3.90 -1.56
C LEU A 114 -12.67 4.20 -1.80
N CYS A 115 -12.00 3.41 -2.63
CA CYS A 115 -10.60 3.62 -2.95
C CYS A 115 -10.36 4.97 -3.64
N ASP A 116 -11.15 5.30 -4.66
CA ASP A 116 -10.94 6.50 -5.46
C ASP A 116 -11.24 7.79 -4.68
N ASN A 117 -12.23 7.77 -3.77
CA ASN A 117 -12.70 8.97 -3.09
C ASN A 117 -12.17 9.14 -1.65
N ILE A 118 -11.69 8.07 -1.00
CA ILE A 118 -11.18 8.13 0.38
C ILE A 118 -9.80 7.49 0.51
N LEU A 119 -9.67 6.17 0.27
CA LEU A 119 -8.45 5.48 0.69
C LEU A 119 -7.21 6.02 -0.03
N VAL A 120 -7.26 6.16 -1.36
CA VAL A 120 -6.12 6.69 -2.11
C VAL A 120 -5.85 8.16 -1.76
N PRO A 121 -6.82 9.09 -1.81
CA PRO A 121 -6.58 10.48 -1.42
C PRO A 121 -6.00 10.63 -0.01
N VAL A 122 -6.62 9.99 0.99
CA VAL A 122 -6.23 10.14 2.40
C VAL A 122 -4.86 9.53 2.70
N PHE A 123 -4.58 8.34 2.15
CA PHE A 123 -3.36 7.60 2.53
C PHE A 123 -2.16 7.85 1.61
N SER A 124 -2.36 8.23 0.33
CA SER A 124 -1.25 8.39 -0.62
C SER A 124 -0.18 9.39 -0.16
N HIS A 125 -0.57 10.45 0.53
CA HIS A 125 0.34 11.46 1.07
C HIS A 125 1.23 10.96 2.22
N SER A 126 0.85 9.85 2.84
CA SER A 126 1.63 9.25 3.93
C SER A 126 2.62 8.22 3.45
N PHE A 127 2.49 7.74 2.24
CA PHE A 127 3.41 6.74 1.71
C PHE A 127 4.71 7.39 1.25
N VAL A 128 5.82 6.71 1.50
CA VAL A 128 7.11 7.16 0.99
C VAL A 128 7.09 7.21 -0.54
N PHE A 129 7.81 8.18 -1.12
CA PHE A 129 7.88 8.31 -2.58
C PHE A 129 8.37 7.02 -3.26
N ASP A 130 9.24 6.28 -2.59
CA ASP A 130 9.88 5.04 -3.09
C ASP A 130 9.00 3.78 -2.97
N ASN A 131 7.75 3.91 -2.47
CA ASN A 131 6.73 2.89 -2.69
C ASN A 131 6.29 2.93 -4.15
N ALA A 132 6.42 1.81 -4.87
CA ALA A 132 6.19 1.72 -6.31
C ALA A 132 4.90 0.98 -6.70
N ALA A 133 4.08 0.55 -5.73
CA ALA A 133 2.91 -0.28 -6.00
C ALA A 133 1.59 0.49 -5.86
N SER A 134 0.57 0.04 -6.58
CA SER A 134 -0.88 0.30 -6.41
C SER A 134 -1.35 1.76 -6.34
N LEU A 135 -0.56 2.71 -6.79
CA LEU A 135 -0.93 4.13 -6.90
C LEU A 135 -0.83 4.60 -8.35
N LYS A 136 -1.58 5.64 -8.68
CA LYS A 136 -1.51 6.26 -10.03
C LYS A 136 -0.09 6.75 -10.33
N GLY A 137 0.42 6.40 -11.51
CA GLY A 137 1.80 6.72 -11.91
C GLY A 137 2.86 5.83 -11.25
N LYS A 138 2.45 4.83 -10.48
CA LYS A 138 3.30 3.78 -9.94
C LYS A 138 3.10 2.48 -10.72
N GLY A 139 3.96 1.51 -10.51
CA GLY A 139 3.95 0.23 -11.21
C GLY A 139 5.34 -0.36 -11.33
N VAL A 140 5.45 -1.45 -12.06
CA VAL A 140 6.73 -2.13 -12.29
C VAL A 140 7.73 -1.21 -12.98
N ASP A 141 7.30 -0.47 -14.02
CA ASP A 141 8.17 0.47 -14.75
C ASP A 141 8.72 1.56 -13.83
N PHE A 142 7.86 2.15 -12.99
CA PHE A 142 8.30 3.12 -11.99
C PHE A 142 9.32 2.50 -11.02
N ALA A 143 9.10 1.25 -10.57
CA ALA A 143 10.01 0.56 -9.65
C ALA A 143 11.39 0.34 -10.30
N MET A 144 11.42 -0.04 -11.57
CA MET A 144 12.64 -0.25 -12.35
C MET A 144 13.39 1.06 -12.58
N ASP A 145 12.72 2.10 -13.07
CA ASP A 145 13.29 3.43 -13.25
C ASP A 145 13.85 3.99 -11.92
N ARG A 146 13.15 3.70 -10.83
CA ARG A 146 13.59 4.17 -9.51
C ARG A 146 14.85 3.47 -9.05
N LEU A 147 14.96 2.16 -9.23
CA LEU A 147 16.17 1.40 -8.93
C LEU A 147 17.34 1.88 -9.80
N ASP A 148 17.13 2.03 -11.09
CA ASP A 148 18.15 2.53 -12.03
C ASP A 148 18.69 3.90 -11.59
N ARG A 149 17.80 4.86 -11.29
CA ARG A 149 18.19 6.17 -10.74
C ARG A 149 18.93 6.08 -9.41
N HIS A 150 18.61 5.11 -8.55
CA HIS A 150 19.33 4.90 -7.31
C HIS A 150 20.75 4.39 -7.56
N LEU A 151 20.93 3.44 -8.48
CA LEU A 151 22.23 2.92 -8.87
C LEU A 151 23.12 4.01 -9.49
N HIS A 152 22.59 4.80 -10.44
CA HIS A 152 23.31 5.92 -11.02
C HIS A 152 23.70 6.99 -10.00
N ARG A 153 22.81 7.33 -9.06
CA ARG A 153 23.12 8.30 -7.98
C ARG A 153 24.11 7.76 -6.99
N PHE A 154 24.06 6.47 -6.70
CA PHE A 154 25.04 5.79 -5.85
C PHE A 154 26.41 5.84 -6.49
N TYR A 155 26.53 5.41 -7.77
CA TYR A 155 27.77 5.42 -8.52
C TYR A 155 28.38 6.83 -8.62
N ARG A 156 27.57 7.84 -8.95
CA ARG A 156 28.04 9.23 -8.99
C ARG A 156 28.59 9.73 -7.66
N LYS A 157 28.07 9.24 -6.54
CA LYS A 157 28.50 9.67 -5.21
C LYS A 157 29.75 8.91 -4.73
N PHE A 158 29.83 7.63 -4.97
CA PHE A 158 30.81 6.73 -4.34
C PHE A 158 31.81 6.10 -5.33
N GLY A 159 31.60 6.26 -6.64
CA GLY A 159 32.48 5.75 -7.68
C GLY A 159 32.59 4.22 -7.70
N VAL A 160 33.67 3.75 -8.30
CA VAL A 160 34.02 2.32 -8.40
C VAL A 160 34.26 1.71 -7.01
N GLU A 161 34.97 2.42 -6.14
CA GLU A 161 35.27 1.95 -4.77
C GLU A 161 33.96 1.66 -3.99
N GLY A 162 32.98 2.54 -4.11
CA GLY A 162 31.67 2.34 -3.48
C GLY A 162 30.92 1.14 -4.04
N VAL A 163 31.06 0.81 -5.32
CA VAL A 163 30.47 -0.39 -5.92
C VAL A 163 31.17 -1.66 -5.43
N GLU A 164 32.49 -1.63 -5.30
CA GLU A 164 33.28 -2.78 -4.80
C GLU A 164 33.04 -3.08 -3.31
N SER A 165 33.01 -2.04 -2.47
CA SER A 165 32.79 -2.18 -1.02
C SER A 165 31.31 -2.33 -0.66
N GLY A 166 30.43 -1.71 -1.44
CA GLY A 166 29.01 -1.60 -1.18
C GLY A 166 28.23 -2.90 -1.36
N GLY A 167 26.98 -2.84 -0.94
CA GLY A 167 26.06 -3.96 -1.04
C GLY A 167 24.64 -3.56 -1.31
N VAL A 168 23.84 -4.55 -1.64
CA VAL A 168 22.39 -4.48 -1.72
C VAL A 168 21.79 -5.52 -0.78
N LEU A 169 20.87 -5.07 0.09
CA LEU A 169 19.93 -5.94 0.80
C LEU A 169 18.67 -6.01 -0.05
N THR A 170 18.27 -7.21 -0.45
CA THR A 170 16.93 -7.48 -1.00
C THR A 170 16.13 -8.26 0.02
N GLY A 171 14.87 -7.94 0.18
CA GLY A 171 13.98 -8.60 1.12
C GLY A 171 12.57 -8.77 0.54
N ASP A 172 11.84 -9.70 1.15
CA ASP A 172 10.48 -10.08 0.79
C ASP A 172 9.76 -10.47 2.08
N PHE A 173 8.47 -10.13 2.21
CA PHE A 173 7.68 -10.57 3.36
C PHE A 173 7.12 -11.97 3.11
N SER A 174 7.12 -12.79 4.17
CA SER A 174 6.56 -14.14 4.10
C SER A 174 5.03 -14.06 4.18
N ASP A 175 4.36 -14.62 3.18
CA ASP A 175 2.89 -14.74 3.12
C ASP A 175 2.12 -13.45 3.47
N PHE A 176 2.62 -12.32 2.98
CA PHE A 176 2.23 -10.97 3.40
C PHE A 176 0.72 -10.72 3.33
N PHE A 177 0.09 -11.13 2.21
CA PHE A 177 -1.34 -10.89 2.00
C PHE A 177 -2.25 -11.75 2.90
N ASN A 178 -1.81 -12.92 3.34
CA ASN A 178 -2.63 -13.82 4.16
C ASN A 178 -2.36 -13.68 5.66
N SER A 179 -1.22 -13.10 6.05
CA SER A 179 -0.80 -13.05 7.45
C SER A 179 -0.73 -11.65 8.06
N ALA A 180 -0.93 -10.59 7.25
CA ALA A 180 -0.80 -9.22 7.72
C ALA A 180 -1.85 -8.89 8.79
N PRO A 181 -1.44 -8.28 9.93
CA PRO A 181 -2.36 -7.97 11.02
C PRO A 181 -3.24 -6.76 10.67
N HIS A 182 -4.51 -6.82 11.04
CA HIS A 182 -5.46 -5.72 10.83
C HIS A 182 -5.21 -4.51 11.76
N SER A 183 -4.50 -4.70 12.87
CA SER A 183 -4.30 -3.67 13.88
C SER A 183 -3.70 -2.37 13.37
N ILE A 184 -2.80 -2.44 12.38
CA ILE A 184 -2.21 -1.25 11.75
C ILE A 184 -3.27 -0.52 10.92
N ILE A 185 -4.11 -1.25 10.19
CA ILE A 185 -5.18 -0.70 9.35
C ILE A 185 -6.22 0.01 10.22
N TYR A 186 -6.69 -0.63 11.28
CA TYR A 186 -7.63 -0.01 12.23
C TYR A 186 -7.08 1.29 12.80
N ARG A 187 -5.84 1.27 13.30
CA ARG A 187 -5.18 2.46 13.84
C ARG A 187 -5.03 3.59 12.82
N GLU A 188 -4.63 3.28 11.59
CA GLU A 188 -4.46 4.29 10.55
C GLU A 188 -5.81 4.78 10.02
N ALA A 189 -6.82 3.92 9.93
CA ALA A 189 -8.19 4.29 9.57
C ALA A 189 -8.81 5.23 10.62
N GLU A 190 -8.74 4.87 11.91
CA GLU A 190 -9.21 5.70 13.02
C GLU A 190 -8.54 7.08 13.04
N ARG A 191 -7.24 7.13 12.77
CA ARG A 191 -6.46 8.37 12.80
C ARG A 191 -6.76 9.31 11.62
N ARG A 192 -7.28 8.81 10.50
CA ARG A 192 -7.34 9.55 9.24
C ARG A 192 -8.71 9.61 8.57
N ILE A 193 -9.59 8.68 8.86
CA ILE A 193 -10.97 8.66 8.34
C ILE A 193 -11.88 9.09 9.47
N HIS A 194 -12.45 10.32 9.37
CA HIS A 194 -13.25 10.91 10.44
C HIS A 194 -14.69 10.40 10.45
N ASP A 195 -15.25 10.10 9.28
CA ASP A 195 -16.60 9.58 9.17
C ASP A 195 -16.63 8.11 9.61
N ASP A 196 -17.41 7.81 10.65
CA ASP A 196 -17.49 6.49 11.26
C ASP A 196 -18.10 5.44 10.32
N ASP A 197 -19.05 5.84 9.47
CA ASP A 197 -19.67 4.93 8.51
C ASP A 197 -18.72 4.58 7.38
N VAL A 198 -17.91 5.55 6.90
CA VAL A 198 -16.84 5.30 5.92
C VAL A 198 -15.78 4.38 6.52
N ARG A 199 -15.37 4.65 7.77
CA ARG A 199 -14.37 3.82 8.46
C ARG A 199 -14.86 2.39 8.64
N ARG A 200 -16.12 2.21 9.06
CA ARG A 200 -16.74 0.89 9.24
C ARG A 200 -16.75 0.09 7.95
N ILE A 201 -17.20 0.66 6.81
CA ILE A 201 -17.25 -0.07 5.54
C ILE A 201 -15.85 -0.36 4.99
N ALA A 202 -14.87 0.52 5.22
CA ALA A 202 -13.48 0.27 4.85
C ALA A 202 -12.91 -0.94 5.60
N CYS A 203 -13.11 -1.01 6.92
CA CYS A 203 -12.67 -2.14 7.74
C CYS A 203 -13.44 -3.42 7.40
N GLN A 204 -14.73 -3.35 7.13
CA GLN A 204 -15.54 -4.51 6.75
C GLN A 204 -14.99 -5.23 5.52
N PHE A 205 -14.56 -4.52 4.48
CA PHE A 205 -13.99 -5.15 3.29
C PHE A 205 -12.70 -5.91 3.55
N MET A 206 -11.96 -5.54 4.58
CA MET A 206 -10.79 -6.28 5.05
C MET A 206 -11.21 -7.49 5.89
N GLU A 207 -12.13 -7.31 6.82
CA GLU A 207 -12.66 -8.33 7.74
C GLU A 207 -13.36 -9.48 6.99
N ASP A 208 -13.99 -9.19 5.85
CA ASP A 208 -14.61 -10.20 4.98
C ASP A 208 -13.61 -11.29 4.54
N PHE A 209 -12.29 -11.03 4.57
CA PHE A 209 -11.26 -12.02 4.27
C PHE A 209 -10.85 -12.90 5.47
N GLY A 210 -11.18 -12.51 6.69
CA GLY A 210 -10.86 -13.23 7.93
C GLY A 210 -10.30 -12.30 9.02
N ASP A 211 -9.78 -12.88 10.09
CA ASP A 211 -9.23 -12.15 11.23
C ASP A 211 -7.83 -11.57 10.97
N VAL A 212 -7.15 -12.09 9.96
CA VAL A 212 -5.83 -11.65 9.51
C VAL A 212 -5.76 -11.68 7.98
N GLY A 213 -4.86 -10.88 7.44
CA GLY A 213 -4.68 -10.77 6.00
C GLY A 213 -5.78 -9.97 5.31
N PHE A 214 -5.63 -9.75 4.02
CA PHE A 214 -6.59 -8.95 3.24
C PHE A 214 -6.96 -9.62 1.91
N GLY A 215 -6.58 -10.86 1.72
CA GLY A 215 -6.91 -11.65 0.53
C GLY A 215 -6.39 -11.07 -0.80
N LEU A 216 -6.32 -11.92 -1.80
CA LEU A 216 -5.97 -11.52 -3.17
C LEU A 216 -7.24 -11.35 -4.01
N GLY A 217 -7.37 -10.22 -4.72
CA GLY A 217 -8.48 -9.96 -5.63
C GLY A 217 -9.31 -8.71 -5.32
N SER A 218 -9.10 -8.08 -4.16
CA SER A 218 -9.72 -6.82 -3.76
C SER A 218 -8.82 -5.61 -4.04
N GLN A 219 -9.40 -4.49 -4.43
CA GLN A 219 -8.66 -3.24 -4.59
C GLN A 219 -8.35 -2.61 -3.23
N VAL A 220 -9.25 -2.74 -2.26
CA VAL A 220 -9.04 -2.28 -0.88
C VAL A 220 -7.81 -2.98 -0.30
N SER A 221 -7.72 -4.30 -0.45
CA SER A 221 -6.56 -5.09 0.01
C SER A 221 -5.21 -4.59 -0.50
N GLN A 222 -5.16 -4.02 -1.70
CA GLN A 222 -3.92 -3.44 -2.22
C GLN A 222 -3.51 -2.17 -1.48
N ILE A 223 -4.47 -1.33 -1.10
CA ILE A 223 -4.20 -0.13 -0.31
C ILE A 223 -3.86 -0.51 1.14
N ASP A 224 -4.56 -1.48 1.71
CA ASP A 224 -4.28 -2.02 3.03
C ASP A 224 -2.85 -2.56 3.12
N ALA A 225 -2.39 -3.29 2.10
CA ALA A 225 -1.01 -3.76 2.00
C ALA A 225 0.01 -2.60 2.02
N LEU A 226 -0.30 -1.46 1.38
CA LEU A 226 0.55 -0.28 1.45
C LEU A 226 0.51 0.35 2.86
N MET A 227 -0.65 0.41 3.49
CA MET A 227 -0.82 0.96 4.83
C MET A 227 -0.04 0.16 5.87
N VAL A 228 -0.13 -1.17 5.84
CA VAL A 228 0.57 -2.07 6.77
C VAL A 228 2.07 -1.96 6.64
N ALA A 229 2.62 -1.86 5.43
CA ALA A 229 4.06 -1.77 5.22
C ALA A 229 4.62 -0.34 5.38
N SER A 230 3.78 0.70 5.34
CA SER A 230 4.21 2.10 5.42
C SER A 230 5.02 2.46 6.67
N PRO A 231 4.69 2.00 7.89
CA PRO A 231 5.52 2.25 9.07
C PRO A 231 6.95 1.72 8.93
N LEU A 232 7.12 0.58 8.29
CA LEU A 232 8.44 0.03 8.01
C LEU A 232 9.20 0.85 6.96
N ASP A 233 8.51 1.35 5.93
CA ASP A 233 9.11 2.24 4.93
C ASP A 233 9.70 3.50 5.59
N HIS A 234 8.94 4.11 6.50
CA HIS A 234 9.38 5.28 7.28
C HIS A 234 10.52 4.94 8.22
N PHE A 235 10.47 3.80 8.92
CA PHE A 235 11.56 3.33 9.76
C PHE A 235 12.87 3.20 8.97
N ILE A 236 12.84 2.56 7.80
CA ILE A 236 14.02 2.37 6.94
C ILE A 236 14.57 3.72 6.46
N LYS A 237 13.70 4.65 6.06
CA LYS A 237 14.13 5.94 5.51
C LYS A 237 14.55 6.94 6.58
N GLU A 238 13.84 7.02 7.69
CA GLU A 238 13.96 8.09 8.68
C GLU A 238 14.84 7.70 9.88
N GLN A 239 14.80 6.43 10.30
CA GLN A 239 15.57 5.95 11.46
C GLN A 239 16.86 5.22 11.03
N LEU A 240 16.77 4.35 10.03
CA LEU A 240 17.97 3.72 9.45
C LEU A 240 18.65 4.59 8.39
N HIS A 241 18.14 5.78 8.09
CA HIS A 241 18.70 6.76 7.14
C HIS A 241 19.11 6.17 5.78
N ILE A 242 18.42 5.12 5.32
CA ILE A 242 18.69 4.50 4.01
C ILE A 242 18.17 5.40 2.89
N LYS A 243 19.09 5.99 2.15
CA LYS A 243 18.77 6.90 1.04
C LYS A 243 18.26 6.17 -0.19
N TYR A 244 18.88 5.04 -0.52
CA TYR A 244 18.60 4.25 -1.73
C TYR A 244 17.77 3.04 -1.37
N TYR A 245 16.47 3.28 -1.17
CA TYR A 245 15.45 2.33 -0.78
C TYR A 245 14.32 2.33 -1.81
N GLY A 246 13.74 1.17 -2.11
CA GLY A 246 12.52 1.06 -2.87
C GLY A 246 11.75 -0.21 -2.53
N ARG A 247 10.42 -0.14 -2.60
CA ARG A 247 9.52 -1.27 -2.34
C ARG A 247 8.44 -1.38 -3.41
N TYR A 248 8.14 -2.61 -3.79
CA TYR A 248 7.00 -2.97 -4.61
C TYR A 248 6.23 -4.09 -3.91
N MET A 249 5.11 -3.77 -3.27
CA MET A 249 4.34 -4.68 -2.40
C MET A 249 5.21 -5.30 -1.31
N ASP A 250 5.45 -6.61 -1.39
CA ASP A 250 6.26 -7.42 -0.48
C ASP A 250 7.77 -7.39 -0.79
N ASP A 251 8.14 -7.12 -2.03
CA ASP A 251 9.55 -7.04 -2.45
C ASP A 251 10.16 -5.65 -2.18
N PHE A 252 11.34 -5.59 -1.56
CA PHE A 252 12.06 -4.33 -1.32
C PHE A 252 13.58 -4.47 -1.48
N TYR A 253 14.25 -3.33 -1.66
CA TYR A 253 15.72 -3.27 -1.68
C TYR A 253 16.26 -2.06 -0.91
N LEU A 254 17.47 -2.23 -0.35
CA LEU A 254 18.28 -1.18 0.25
C LEU A 254 19.68 -1.24 -0.36
N ILE A 255 20.26 -0.09 -0.75
CA ILE A 255 21.63 -0.01 -1.25
C ILE A 255 22.43 0.90 -0.31
N HIS A 256 23.63 0.44 0.10
CA HIS A 256 24.53 1.17 0.98
C HIS A 256 25.99 0.85 0.68
N GLU A 257 26.91 1.80 0.88
CA GLU A 257 28.35 1.63 0.66
C GLU A 257 29.00 0.72 1.69
N ASN A 258 28.40 0.54 2.84
CA ASN A 258 28.89 -0.32 3.92
C ASN A 258 27.99 -1.55 4.08
N ARG A 259 28.52 -2.74 3.81
CA ARG A 259 27.79 -4.01 3.94
C ARG A 259 27.54 -4.42 5.39
N GLU A 260 28.41 -4.05 6.31
CA GLU A 260 28.17 -4.32 7.73
C GLU A 260 26.98 -3.50 8.25
N TYR A 261 26.84 -2.26 7.78
CA TYR A 261 25.66 -1.46 8.07
C TYR A 261 24.38 -2.08 7.51
N LEU A 262 24.43 -2.68 6.31
CA LEU A 262 23.27 -3.43 5.79
C LEU A 262 22.90 -4.65 6.62
N LYS A 263 23.89 -5.34 7.24
CA LYS A 263 23.63 -6.43 8.17
C LYS A 263 22.89 -5.91 9.43
N TYR A 264 23.36 -4.80 9.98
CA TYR A 264 22.68 -4.13 11.08
C TYR A 264 21.24 -3.75 10.69
N CYS A 265 21.06 -3.11 9.51
CA CYS A 265 19.73 -2.75 9.02
C CYS A 265 18.82 -3.99 8.87
N MET A 266 19.35 -5.10 8.38
CA MET A 266 18.57 -6.34 8.23
C MET A 266 18.04 -6.85 9.58
N GLU A 267 18.88 -6.83 10.64
CA GLU A 267 18.45 -7.24 11.97
C GLU A 267 17.38 -6.28 12.55
N GLU A 268 17.58 -4.97 12.38
CA GLU A 268 16.61 -3.98 12.85
C GLU A 268 15.28 -4.07 12.10
N ILE A 269 15.32 -4.29 10.78
CA ILE A 269 14.12 -4.53 9.97
C ILE A 269 13.40 -5.80 10.44
N ARG A 270 14.15 -6.87 10.74
CA ARG A 270 13.59 -8.13 11.26
C ARG A 270 12.85 -7.92 12.59
N LYS A 271 13.45 -7.16 13.51
CA LYS A 271 12.82 -6.80 14.78
C LYS A 271 11.54 -5.99 14.56
N LYS A 272 11.59 -4.97 13.68
CA LYS A 272 10.43 -4.13 13.36
C LYS A 272 9.31 -4.90 12.66
N CYS A 273 9.63 -5.79 11.75
CA CYS A 273 8.62 -6.67 11.15
C CYS A 273 7.90 -7.50 12.22
N LYS A 274 8.65 -8.10 13.16
CA LYS A 274 8.05 -8.86 14.27
C LYS A 274 7.18 -7.98 15.18
N GLU A 275 7.61 -6.75 15.47
CA GLU A 275 6.83 -5.77 16.23
C GLU A 275 5.51 -5.42 15.53
N TYR A 276 5.54 -5.30 14.20
CA TYR A 276 4.37 -5.00 13.37
C TYR A 276 3.53 -6.23 13.03
N GLY A 277 3.94 -7.42 13.43
CA GLY A 277 3.18 -8.66 13.28
C GLY A 277 3.32 -9.34 11.92
N PHE A 278 4.37 -9.05 11.14
CA PHE A 278 4.69 -9.77 9.93
C PHE A 278 6.15 -10.24 9.89
N VAL A 279 6.48 -11.15 8.99
CA VAL A 279 7.74 -11.88 9.01
C VAL A 279 8.47 -11.73 7.68
N LEU A 280 9.79 -11.54 7.75
CA LEU A 280 10.63 -11.58 6.55
C LEU A 280 10.78 -13.02 6.04
N ASN A 281 10.80 -13.16 4.73
CA ASN A 281 11.12 -14.41 4.07
C ASN A 281 12.64 -14.65 4.11
N GLU A 282 13.11 -15.47 5.04
CA GLU A 282 14.54 -15.71 5.27
C GLU A 282 15.27 -16.27 4.04
N LYS A 283 14.59 -17.04 3.17
CA LYS A 283 15.19 -17.60 1.95
C LYS A 283 15.43 -16.54 0.87
N LYS A 284 14.63 -15.47 0.87
CA LYS A 284 14.70 -14.39 -0.12
C LYS A 284 15.40 -13.14 0.40
N THR A 285 15.43 -12.93 1.73
CA THR A 285 16.09 -11.80 2.36
C THR A 285 17.59 -12.05 2.46
N LYS A 286 18.37 -11.29 1.69
CA LYS A 286 19.81 -11.50 1.59
C LYS A 286 20.56 -10.22 1.24
N ILE A 287 21.82 -10.18 1.67
CA ILE A 287 22.78 -9.16 1.29
C ILE A 287 23.73 -9.72 0.22
N ALA A 288 23.89 -8.98 -0.85
CA ALA A 288 24.83 -9.31 -1.93
C ALA A 288 25.78 -8.13 -2.20
N PRO A 289 27.01 -8.39 -2.66
CA PRO A 289 27.92 -7.35 -3.14
C PRO A 289 27.28 -6.59 -4.33
N LEU A 290 27.35 -5.26 -4.30
CA LEU A 290 26.71 -4.42 -5.33
C LEU A 290 27.30 -4.68 -6.73
N ARG A 291 28.62 -4.97 -6.82
CA ARG A 291 29.32 -5.35 -8.07
C ARG A 291 28.74 -6.57 -8.80
N LYS A 292 27.97 -7.41 -8.10
CA LYS A 292 27.27 -8.56 -8.72
C LYS A 292 25.94 -8.17 -9.38
N GLY A 293 25.59 -6.87 -9.34
CA GLY A 293 24.31 -6.35 -9.79
C GLY A 293 23.17 -6.57 -8.79
N VAL A 294 22.07 -5.93 -9.04
CA VAL A 294 20.85 -5.97 -8.20
C VAL A 294 19.75 -6.72 -8.93
N LYS A 295 19.20 -7.75 -8.31
CA LYS A 295 18.02 -8.46 -8.83
C LYS A 295 16.78 -7.96 -8.09
N PHE A 296 15.86 -7.34 -8.83
CA PHE A 296 14.59 -6.83 -8.29
C PHE A 296 13.46 -7.09 -9.30
N LEU A 297 12.30 -7.52 -8.83
CA LEU A 297 11.11 -7.84 -9.63
C LEU A 297 11.43 -8.72 -10.86
N LYS A 298 12.31 -9.73 -10.68
CA LYS A 298 12.82 -10.67 -11.71
C LYS A 298 13.77 -10.06 -12.75
N THR A 299 14.03 -8.76 -12.74
CA THR A 299 15.02 -8.09 -13.59
C THR A 299 16.34 -7.94 -12.84
N LYS A 300 17.46 -8.03 -13.56
CA LYS A 300 18.81 -7.83 -13.01
C LYS A 300 19.43 -6.58 -13.62
N PHE A 301 19.90 -5.71 -12.74
CA PHE A 301 20.63 -4.47 -13.06
C PHE A 301 22.12 -4.66 -12.73
N PHE A 302 22.99 -4.07 -13.55
CA PHE A 302 24.43 -4.14 -13.38
C PHE A 302 25.05 -2.75 -13.25
#